data_a0a7eea2299390d7432a4be070d3db03
#
_entry.id   a0a7eea2299390d7432a4be070d3db03
#
_cell.length_a   1.000
_cell.length_b   1.000
_cell.length_c   1.000
_cell.angle_alpha   90.00
_cell.angle_beta   90.00
_cell.angle_gamma   90.00
#
_symmetry.space_group_name_H-M   'P 1'
#
loop_
_entity.id
_entity.type
_entity.pdbx_description
1 polymer ?
#
loop_
_entity_poly.entity_id
_entity_poly.type
_entity_poly.pdbx_seq_one_letter_code
_entity_poly.pdbx_strand_id
1 'polypeptide(L)'
;VLLMAPSPVLAQRDLSGNWAGLYHEDQPHRIPGPELGDYTGIPLNDAGRLKADSWDASILTLREHQAKPHPSTYSLRGPANIRIRRELDPVTQETIAYELFGTFGQATRMIWLDGRPHPPAHAAHTWAGFSTARWDGNALEVVTTHLKAGWLQRNGVAHSDRATMTERFIRHGNHLMVVTIVDDPIYLEEPFIRTTNWVLSPDQDIRRTQFDVVDEVAGRRKGEVPHYLPGSPDAMRKQTEFASNYKLPAGSARGGAATTYPDGVRPLETSNRGSDPFTVLPDQIQAVHIQGNVHMLIGAGGNIIVQAGEEGILVIDTGTGPRGADVLAAIRQISDKPIRIVINTHVHGDHSGSNETLAAAGRALGGNAPGNFGLALENARILAHENVLKRMSAPSGEPSPRPFAAWPTETFFGDDKELFFNDEAIQLIHQPGHTDGDIVVFFRRSDVVASGDLFTTLTYPVIDAQNGGSVQGVIDGLNRLIDITIPKDKEEGGTYVVPGHGRLADEADVVEFRDMVTIVRDRVQDLVRKGRTLAEVKAATPTRDYDGRYGATTGPWTTDMFVEAVYRDVMR
;
A
#
# COMPACT_ATOMS: atom_id res chain seq x y z
N VAL A 1 -3.37 12.44 59.24
CA VAL A 1 -3.57 12.36 57.79
C VAL A 1 -2.19 12.43 57.18
N LEU A 2 -1.60 11.27 56.83
CA LEU A 2 -0.38 11.22 56.03
C LEU A 2 -0.75 11.63 54.60
N LEU A 3 -0.35 12.79 54.17
CA LEU A 3 -0.30 13.17 52.77
C LEU A 3 0.80 12.32 52.11
N MET A 4 0.42 11.21 51.43
CA MET A 4 1.33 10.54 50.53
C MET A 4 1.60 11.51 49.36
N ALA A 5 2.82 12.05 49.32
CA ALA A 5 3.29 12.72 48.13
C ALA A 5 3.26 11.69 46.95
N PRO A 6 2.76 12.04 45.77
CA PRO A 6 2.80 11.15 44.64
C PRO A 6 4.25 10.74 44.36
N SER A 7 4.51 9.45 44.28
CA SER A 7 5.84 8.95 44.03
C SER A 7 6.37 9.59 42.73
N PRO A 8 7.62 10.12 42.73
CA PRO A 8 8.21 10.76 41.54
C PRO A 8 8.22 9.85 40.31
N VAL A 9 8.11 8.56 40.50
CA VAL A 9 7.97 7.53 39.42
C VAL A 9 6.70 7.71 38.59
N LEU A 10 5.58 8.14 39.19
CA LEU A 10 4.32 8.33 38.43
C LEU A 10 4.36 9.59 37.55
N ALA A 11 5.05 10.63 37.98
CA ALA A 11 5.20 11.86 37.19
C ALA A 11 6.10 11.65 35.95
N GLN A 12 7.03 10.70 36.00
CA GLN A 12 7.87 10.33 34.85
C GLN A 12 7.15 9.45 33.83
N ARG A 13 6.06 8.79 34.19
CA ARG A 13 5.24 7.99 33.30
C ARG A 13 4.18 8.79 32.54
N ASP A 14 3.97 10.06 32.86
CA ASP A 14 3.08 10.92 32.06
C ASP A 14 3.88 11.63 30.98
N LEU A 15 3.63 11.26 29.73
CA LEU A 15 4.26 11.85 28.54
C LEU A 15 3.46 13.03 27.98
N SER A 16 2.28 13.34 28.54
CA SER A 16 1.42 14.39 28.00
C SER A 16 2.08 15.77 28.06
N GLY A 17 1.81 16.59 27.05
CA GLY A 17 2.32 17.96 26.96
C GLY A 17 2.64 18.39 25.53
N ASN A 18 3.03 19.66 25.42
CA ASN A 18 3.62 20.22 24.21
C ASN A 18 5.14 20.19 24.34
N TRP A 19 5.81 19.63 23.35
CA TRP A 19 7.24 19.38 23.37
C TRP A 19 7.91 20.10 22.22
N ALA A 20 8.93 20.93 22.51
CA ALA A 20 9.77 21.61 21.54
C ALA A 20 11.00 20.76 21.22
N GLY A 21 11.28 20.54 19.94
CA GLY A 21 12.43 19.75 19.49
C GLY A 21 13.76 20.40 19.81
N LEU A 22 14.75 19.60 20.20
CA LEU A 22 16.14 19.99 20.37
C LEU A 22 16.96 19.49 19.17
N TYR A 23 17.48 20.40 18.32
CA TYR A 23 18.05 20.08 17.01
C TYR A 23 19.56 20.30 16.94
N HIS A 24 20.28 20.18 18.01
CA HIS A 24 21.66 20.66 18.08
C HIS A 24 22.69 19.83 17.27
N GLU A 25 22.45 18.55 17.03
CA GLU A 25 23.40 17.68 16.31
C GLU A 25 23.02 17.42 14.86
N ASP A 26 21.73 17.24 14.58
CA ASP A 26 21.23 16.80 13.28
C ASP A 26 20.35 17.85 12.57
N GLN A 27 20.47 19.11 12.97
CA GLN A 27 19.68 20.21 12.40
C GLN A 27 19.76 20.32 10.87
N PRO A 28 20.91 20.17 10.21
CA PRO A 28 20.99 20.23 8.76
C PRO A 28 20.15 19.14 8.08
N HIS A 29 20.01 17.96 8.70
CA HIS A 29 19.19 16.87 8.18
C HIS A 29 17.68 17.08 8.43
N ARG A 30 17.31 17.98 9.31
CA ARG A 30 15.92 18.31 9.66
C ARG A 30 15.42 19.53 8.92
N ILE A 31 16.20 20.61 8.93
CA ILE A 31 15.88 21.92 8.31
C ILE A 31 17.16 22.46 7.66
N PRO A 32 17.34 22.43 6.36
CA PRO A 32 16.42 22.22 5.24
C PRO A 32 16.17 20.76 4.83
N GLY A 33 16.85 19.81 5.40
CA GLY A 33 16.86 18.39 5.08
C GLY A 33 18.24 17.96 4.57
N PRO A 34 18.48 16.66 4.44
CA PRO A 34 19.76 16.14 3.93
C PRO A 34 19.95 16.50 2.46
N GLU A 35 21.21 16.70 2.08
CA GLU A 35 21.56 16.91 0.68
C GLU A 35 21.35 15.65 -0.15
N LEU A 36 21.15 15.82 -1.46
CA LEU A 36 21.05 14.70 -2.39
C LEU A 36 22.37 13.91 -2.39
N GLY A 37 22.28 12.59 -2.29
CA GLY A 37 23.44 11.69 -2.24
C GLY A 37 24.09 11.57 -0.85
N ASP A 38 23.59 12.28 0.16
CA ASP A 38 24.01 12.08 1.56
C ASP A 38 23.21 10.95 2.21
N TYR A 39 23.80 9.78 2.25
CA TYR A 39 23.26 8.59 2.92
C TYR A 39 24.12 8.18 4.12
N THR A 40 24.93 9.10 4.61
CA THR A 40 25.88 8.85 5.71
C THR A 40 25.18 8.32 6.96
N GLY A 41 25.70 7.24 7.52
CA GLY A 41 25.21 6.62 8.75
C GLY A 41 23.83 5.95 8.62
N ILE A 42 23.37 5.68 7.39
CA ILE A 42 22.17 4.87 7.15
C ILE A 42 22.60 3.50 6.61
N PRO A 43 22.19 2.40 7.24
CA PRO A 43 22.63 1.05 6.87
C PRO A 43 21.89 0.53 5.63
N LEU A 44 21.94 1.27 4.50
CA LEU A 44 21.30 0.88 3.26
C LEU A 44 21.95 -0.37 2.65
N ASN A 45 21.12 -1.30 2.19
CA ASN A 45 21.54 -2.34 1.27
C ASN A 45 21.58 -1.81 -0.19
N ASP A 46 21.96 -2.68 -1.14
CA ASP A 46 22.03 -2.28 -2.55
C ASP A 46 20.69 -1.84 -3.15
N ALA A 47 19.59 -2.47 -2.72
CA ALA A 47 18.24 -2.10 -3.16
C ALA A 47 17.87 -0.71 -2.65
N GLY A 48 18.11 -0.43 -1.37
CA GLY A 48 17.86 0.88 -0.76
C GLY A 48 18.71 1.98 -1.41
N ARG A 49 19.98 1.70 -1.75
CA ARG A 49 20.83 2.64 -2.48
C ARG A 49 20.30 2.94 -3.89
N LEU A 50 19.89 1.91 -4.63
CA LEU A 50 19.34 2.10 -5.97
C LEU A 50 18.01 2.87 -5.94
N LYS A 51 17.13 2.57 -5.00
CA LYS A 51 15.87 3.32 -4.78
C LYS A 51 16.17 4.80 -4.51
N ALA A 52 17.09 5.09 -3.58
CA ALA A 52 17.47 6.45 -3.24
C ALA A 52 18.14 7.19 -4.42
N ASP A 53 19.02 6.53 -5.18
CA ASP A 53 19.67 7.13 -6.34
C ASP A 53 18.71 7.44 -7.48
N SER A 54 17.68 6.63 -7.66
CA SER A 54 16.67 6.81 -8.69
C SER A 54 15.68 7.92 -8.37
N TRP A 55 15.56 8.33 -7.12
CA TRP A 55 14.60 9.35 -6.69
C TRP A 55 14.97 10.73 -7.24
N ASP A 56 14.03 11.37 -7.93
CA ASP A 56 14.10 12.75 -8.42
C ASP A 56 13.14 13.62 -7.62
N ALA A 57 13.63 14.70 -7.03
CA ALA A 57 12.81 15.61 -6.21
C ALA A 57 11.62 16.21 -6.98
N SER A 58 11.68 16.29 -8.31
CA SER A 58 10.56 16.76 -9.13
C SER A 58 9.34 15.86 -9.09
N ILE A 59 9.45 14.63 -8.57
CA ILE A 59 8.27 13.77 -8.28
C ILE A 59 7.31 14.46 -7.30
N LEU A 60 7.81 15.30 -6.39
CA LEU A 60 7.01 16.04 -5.42
C LEU A 60 6.12 17.12 -6.05
N THR A 61 6.32 17.42 -7.34
CA THR A 61 5.44 18.32 -8.10
C THR A 61 4.22 17.61 -8.69
N LEU A 62 4.15 16.28 -8.60
CA LEU A 62 2.96 15.52 -8.95
C LEU A 62 1.88 15.68 -7.86
N ARG A 63 0.63 15.89 -8.28
CA ARG A 63 -0.48 16.14 -7.35
C ARG A 63 -0.63 15.04 -6.30
N GLU A 64 -0.52 13.79 -6.73
CA GLU A 64 -0.60 12.59 -5.90
C GLU A 64 0.59 12.42 -4.94
N HIS A 65 1.67 13.19 -5.12
CA HIS A 65 2.81 13.22 -4.21
C HIS A 65 2.83 14.43 -3.27
N GLN A 66 1.95 15.42 -3.51
CA GLN A 66 1.84 16.60 -2.65
C GLN A 66 1.00 16.32 -1.41
N ALA A 67 1.24 17.07 -0.35
CA ALA A 67 0.49 17.05 0.90
C ALA A 67 0.42 15.67 1.60
N LYS A 68 1.32 14.74 1.26
CA LYS A 68 1.42 13.46 1.97
C LYS A 68 1.88 13.68 3.41
N PRO A 69 1.24 13.07 4.42
CA PRO A 69 1.71 13.14 5.80
C PRO A 69 3.09 12.51 5.94
N HIS A 70 3.89 13.04 6.84
CA HIS A 70 5.15 12.40 7.19
C HIS A 70 4.89 11.06 7.90
N PRO A 71 5.53 9.95 7.45
CA PRO A 71 5.39 8.66 8.12
C PRO A 71 5.97 8.70 9.53
N SER A 72 5.49 7.83 10.41
CA SER A 72 5.96 7.78 11.80
C SER A 72 7.47 7.56 11.93
N THR A 73 8.10 6.87 10.98
CA THR A 73 9.56 6.69 10.89
C THR A 73 10.35 8.00 10.75
N TYR A 74 9.70 9.04 10.21
CA TYR A 74 10.28 10.37 10.03
C TYR A 74 9.70 11.41 11.00
N SER A 75 8.46 11.25 11.46
CA SER A 75 7.70 12.25 12.22
C SER A 75 8.44 12.78 13.44
N LEU A 76 9.05 11.91 14.24
CA LEU A 76 9.80 12.32 15.43
C LEU A 76 11.20 12.83 15.11
N ARG A 77 11.64 12.71 13.87
CA ARG A 77 12.93 13.21 13.38
C ARG A 77 12.81 14.49 12.57
N GLY A 78 11.64 14.78 12.03
CA GLY A 78 11.37 15.99 11.26
C GLY A 78 11.47 17.27 12.09
N PRO A 79 11.37 18.44 11.44
CA PRO A 79 11.47 19.74 12.09
C PRO A 79 10.19 20.11 12.82
N ALA A 80 9.70 19.25 13.70
CA ALA A 80 8.40 19.45 14.29
C ALA A 80 8.44 19.49 15.81
N ASN A 81 7.67 20.43 16.36
CA ASN A 81 7.20 20.34 17.73
C ASN A 81 6.05 19.34 17.79
N ILE A 82 5.96 18.59 18.86
CA ILE A 82 4.97 17.54 19.02
C ILE A 82 4.07 17.81 20.22
N ARG A 83 2.84 17.35 20.13
CA ARG A 83 1.88 17.30 21.24
C ARG A 83 1.55 15.85 21.53
N ILE A 84 1.60 15.50 22.81
CA ILE A 84 1.17 14.19 23.32
C ILE A 84 -0.02 14.42 24.24
N ARG A 85 -1.15 13.79 23.94
CA ARG A 85 -2.36 13.80 24.76
C ARG A 85 -2.67 12.41 25.26
N ARG A 86 -3.26 12.34 26.45
CA ARG A 86 -3.80 11.08 26.97
C ARG A 86 -5.23 10.89 26.51
N GLU A 87 -5.51 9.68 26.03
CA GLU A 87 -6.86 9.18 25.88
C GLU A 87 -7.18 8.33 27.11
N LEU A 88 -8.27 8.67 27.79
CA LEU A 88 -8.66 8.04 29.03
C LEU A 88 -9.85 7.10 28.82
N ASP A 89 -9.83 5.97 29.50
CA ASP A 89 -11.03 5.16 29.64
C ASP A 89 -12.13 5.99 30.32
N PRO A 90 -13.34 6.07 29.76
CA PRO A 90 -14.38 6.93 30.29
C PRO A 90 -14.90 6.49 31.67
N VAL A 91 -14.69 5.23 32.07
CA VAL A 91 -15.17 4.66 33.33
C VAL A 91 -14.07 4.63 34.38
N THR A 92 -12.90 4.05 34.04
CA THR A 92 -11.78 3.87 35.00
C THR A 92 -10.88 5.10 35.08
N GLN A 93 -10.92 6.01 34.10
CA GLN A 93 -10.01 7.17 33.95
C GLN A 93 -8.53 6.78 33.82
N GLU A 94 -8.27 5.52 33.50
CA GLU A 94 -6.92 5.05 33.17
C GLU A 94 -6.52 5.49 31.76
N THR A 95 -5.24 5.71 31.53
CA THR A 95 -4.72 6.04 30.19
C THR A 95 -4.75 4.78 29.33
N ILE A 96 -5.57 4.79 28.29
CA ILE A 96 -5.72 3.67 27.31
C ILE A 96 -4.92 3.91 26.04
N ALA A 97 -4.56 5.16 25.75
CA ALA A 97 -3.70 5.51 24.61
C ALA A 97 -3.03 6.87 24.81
N TYR A 98 -1.99 7.12 24.02
CA TYR A 98 -1.48 8.45 23.76
C TYR A 98 -1.78 8.83 22.30
N GLU A 99 -2.40 10.01 22.10
CA GLU A 99 -2.46 10.67 20.80
C GLU A 99 -1.22 11.52 20.62
N LEU A 100 -0.45 11.25 19.57
CA LEU A 100 0.73 12.02 19.20
C LEU A 100 0.51 12.70 17.86
N PHE A 101 0.69 14.00 17.78
CA PHE A 101 0.73 14.74 16.53
C PHE A 101 1.73 15.90 16.61
N GLY A 102 2.13 16.41 15.45
CA GLY A 102 3.08 17.50 15.35
C GLY A 102 2.74 18.50 14.26
N THR A 103 3.55 19.54 14.18
CA THR A 103 3.49 20.54 13.11
C THR A 103 4.05 19.97 11.81
N PHE A 104 3.84 20.68 10.67
CA PHE A 104 4.41 20.37 9.37
C PHE A 104 3.99 19.03 8.75
N GLY A 105 2.67 18.72 8.77
CA GLY A 105 2.13 17.59 8.01
C GLY A 105 2.41 16.22 8.62
N GLN A 106 2.60 16.12 9.91
CA GLN A 106 2.68 14.82 10.57
C GLN A 106 1.31 14.14 10.63
N ALA A 107 1.28 12.84 10.36
CA ALA A 107 0.10 12.04 10.62
C ALA A 107 -0.21 11.97 12.11
N THR A 108 -1.48 12.10 12.49
CA THR A 108 -1.90 11.86 13.88
C THR A 108 -1.74 10.37 14.19
N ARG A 109 -1.04 10.06 15.28
CA ARG A 109 -0.70 8.69 15.66
C ARG A 109 -1.31 8.34 17.02
N MET A 110 -2.05 7.23 17.06
CA MET A 110 -2.54 6.64 18.29
C MET A 110 -1.59 5.55 18.76
N ILE A 111 -1.16 5.63 20.01
CA ILE A 111 -0.28 4.66 20.69
C ILE A 111 -1.09 3.99 21.79
N TRP A 112 -1.54 2.76 21.56
CA TRP A 112 -2.45 2.04 22.44
C TRP A 112 -1.74 1.35 23.59
N LEU A 113 -2.28 1.49 24.83
CA LEU A 113 -1.77 0.85 26.04
C LEU A 113 -2.70 -0.21 26.61
N ASP A 114 -3.84 -0.46 25.99
CA ASP A 114 -4.87 -1.37 26.47
C ASP A 114 -4.61 -2.86 26.17
N GLY A 115 -3.43 -3.16 25.60
CA GLY A 115 -3.02 -4.55 25.32
C GLY A 115 -3.67 -5.16 24.07
N ARG A 116 -4.34 -4.35 23.24
CA ARG A 116 -4.91 -4.85 21.99
C ARG A 116 -3.86 -5.42 21.06
N PRO A 117 -4.19 -6.49 20.29
CA PRO A 117 -3.27 -7.03 19.29
C PRO A 117 -3.11 -6.06 18.10
N HIS A 118 -2.00 -6.22 17.38
CA HIS A 118 -1.85 -5.58 16.07
C HIS A 118 -2.87 -6.14 15.07
N PRO A 119 -3.29 -5.34 14.07
CA PRO A 119 -4.17 -5.80 13.02
C PRO A 119 -3.59 -6.99 12.25
N PRO A 120 -4.41 -7.81 11.59
CA PRO A 120 -3.91 -8.90 10.75
C PRO A 120 -3.18 -8.35 9.51
N ALA A 121 -2.35 -9.17 8.89
CA ALA A 121 -1.51 -8.80 7.75
C ALA A 121 -2.28 -8.20 6.54
N HIS A 122 -3.57 -8.53 6.40
CA HIS A 122 -4.42 -8.01 5.32
C HIS A 122 -5.08 -6.66 5.62
N ALA A 123 -4.86 -6.10 6.81
CA ALA A 123 -5.39 -4.77 7.15
C ALA A 123 -4.69 -3.66 6.36
N ALA A 124 -5.38 -2.53 6.20
CA ALA A 124 -4.82 -1.36 5.53
C ALA A 124 -3.62 -0.78 6.28
N HIS A 125 -2.61 -0.35 5.54
CA HIS A 125 -1.47 0.39 6.07
C HIS A 125 -1.76 1.89 6.10
N THR A 126 -1.15 2.60 7.04
CA THR A 126 -1.31 4.06 7.20
C THR A 126 0.05 4.75 7.35
N TRP A 127 0.09 6.07 7.15
CA TRP A 127 1.31 6.86 7.40
C TRP A 127 1.74 6.83 8.86
N ALA A 128 0.79 6.78 9.78
CA ALA A 128 1.06 6.65 11.20
C ALA A 128 1.42 5.23 11.63
N GLY A 129 1.06 4.22 10.85
CA GLY A 129 1.09 2.82 11.25
C GLY A 129 0.06 2.49 12.33
N PHE A 130 0.18 1.31 12.91
CA PHE A 130 -0.58 0.88 14.08
C PHE A 130 0.40 0.65 15.24
N SER A 131 0.21 1.37 16.35
CA SER A 131 1.16 1.38 17.47
C SER A 131 0.52 0.87 18.74
N THR A 132 1.19 -0.10 19.40
CA THR A 132 0.89 -0.54 20.76
C THR A 132 2.06 -0.27 21.68
N ALA A 133 1.81 -0.11 22.97
CA ALA A 133 2.85 0.22 23.92
C ALA A 133 2.70 -0.49 25.25
N ARG A 134 3.82 -0.63 25.93
CA ARG A 134 3.90 -1.10 27.32
C ARG A 134 4.96 -0.33 28.09
N TRP A 135 4.77 -0.18 29.38
CA TRP A 135 5.79 0.39 30.25
C TRP A 135 6.84 -0.67 30.62
N ASP A 136 8.10 -0.36 30.34
CA ASP A 136 9.28 -1.10 30.82
C ASP A 136 10.04 -0.18 31.78
N GLY A 137 9.83 -0.34 33.07
CA GLY A 137 10.35 0.60 34.07
C GLY A 137 9.82 2.02 33.86
N ASN A 138 10.73 2.94 33.54
CA ASN A 138 10.43 4.36 33.25
C ASN A 138 10.38 4.67 31.75
N ALA A 139 10.62 3.69 30.89
CA ALA A 139 10.52 3.84 29.46
C ALA A 139 9.17 3.31 28.95
N LEU A 140 8.51 4.05 28.07
CA LEU A 140 7.40 3.52 27.27
C LEU A 140 7.99 2.88 26.01
N GLU A 141 7.90 1.57 25.92
CA GLU A 141 8.26 0.83 24.72
C GLU A 141 7.06 0.75 23.79
N VAL A 142 7.24 1.23 22.56
CA VAL A 142 6.20 1.32 21.52
C VAL A 142 6.63 0.47 20.34
N VAL A 143 5.74 -0.40 19.86
CA VAL A 143 5.92 -1.17 18.63
C VAL A 143 4.92 -0.72 17.59
N THR A 144 5.40 -0.44 16.38
CA THR A 144 4.57 0.05 15.25
C THR A 144 4.73 -0.86 14.05
N THR A 145 3.62 -1.27 13.49
CA THR A 145 3.50 -2.05 12.25
C THR A 145 2.53 -1.36 11.29
N HIS A 146 2.22 -1.96 10.15
CA HIS A 146 1.25 -1.46 9.17
C HIS A 146 1.58 -0.03 8.68
N LEU A 147 2.87 0.25 8.52
CA LEU A 147 3.36 1.49 7.92
C LEU A 147 3.21 1.43 6.40
N LYS A 148 2.78 2.51 5.76
CA LYS A 148 2.91 2.67 4.30
C LYS A 148 4.37 2.75 3.91
N ALA A 149 4.69 2.40 2.66
CA ALA A 149 5.98 2.74 2.08
C ALA A 149 6.19 4.26 2.17
N GLY A 150 7.36 4.68 2.63
CA GLY A 150 7.62 6.08 2.92
C GLY A 150 9.11 6.42 2.91
N TRP A 151 9.53 7.34 3.75
CA TRP A 151 10.91 7.82 3.75
C TRP A 151 11.49 7.88 5.17
N LEU A 152 12.78 7.52 5.26
CA LEU A 152 13.62 7.76 6.44
C LEU A 152 14.26 9.15 6.38
N GLN A 153 14.56 9.64 5.17
CA GLN A 153 15.08 10.98 4.90
C GLN A 153 14.47 11.55 3.62
N ARG A 154 14.33 12.88 3.54
CA ARG A 154 13.70 13.60 2.43
C ARG A 154 14.60 13.78 1.19
N ASN A 155 15.62 12.97 1.02
CA ASN A 155 16.52 12.98 -0.14
C ASN A 155 16.44 11.70 -0.98
N GLY A 156 15.34 10.95 -0.83
CA GLY A 156 15.08 9.71 -1.56
C GLY A 156 15.37 8.44 -0.76
N VAL A 157 15.90 8.55 0.47
CA VAL A 157 16.08 7.38 1.34
C VAL A 157 14.74 6.89 1.84
N ALA A 158 14.30 5.77 1.28
CA ALA A 158 13.00 5.18 1.53
C ALA A 158 13.02 4.12 2.64
N HIS A 159 11.83 3.81 3.16
CA HIS A 159 11.52 2.53 3.80
C HIS A 159 10.33 1.88 3.10
N SER A 160 10.26 0.56 3.17
CA SER A 160 9.18 -0.22 2.58
C SER A 160 7.94 -0.29 3.50
N ASP A 161 6.84 -0.81 2.98
CA ASP A 161 5.65 -1.15 3.76
C ASP A 161 5.82 -2.43 4.62
N ARG A 162 7.01 -3.05 4.58
CA ARG A 162 7.45 -4.15 5.45
C ARG A 162 8.21 -3.67 6.66
N ALA A 163 8.49 -2.36 6.73
CA ALA A 163 9.19 -1.79 7.86
C ALA A 163 8.37 -1.92 9.15
N THR A 164 9.09 -2.20 10.24
CA THR A 164 8.58 -2.12 11.60
C THR A 164 9.40 -1.10 12.39
N MET A 165 8.78 -0.51 13.40
CA MET A 165 9.45 0.49 14.22
C MET A 165 9.24 0.18 15.69
N THR A 166 10.34 0.20 16.45
CA THR A 166 10.33 0.13 17.91
C THR A 166 10.87 1.43 18.47
N GLU A 167 10.17 1.99 19.44
CA GLU A 167 10.60 3.24 20.07
C GLU A 167 10.60 3.11 21.57
N ARG A 168 11.49 3.86 22.23
CA ARG A 168 11.55 4.01 23.67
C ARG A 168 11.43 5.47 24.03
N PHE A 169 10.30 5.84 24.61
CA PHE A 169 10.05 7.17 25.14
C PHE A 169 10.50 7.23 26.59
N ILE A 170 11.46 8.10 26.88
CA ILE A 170 12.06 8.25 28.21
C ILE A 170 11.92 9.71 28.63
N ARG A 171 11.08 9.96 29.63
CA ARG A 171 10.92 11.28 30.20
C ARG A 171 11.80 11.43 31.44
N HIS A 172 12.59 12.48 31.49
CA HIS A 172 13.33 12.93 32.67
C HIS A 172 13.02 14.39 32.96
N GLY A 173 12.15 14.64 33.93
CA GLY A 173 11.68 16.00 34.24
C GLY A 173 10.99 16.67 33.05
N ASN A 174 11.56 17.76 32.55
CA ASN A 174 11.08 18.51 31.40
C ASN A 174 11.75 18.07 30.07
N HIS A 175 12.53 17.01 30.07
CA HIS A 175 13.14 16.47 28.85
C HIS A 175 12.47 15.17 28.47
N LEU A 176 12.27 14.99 27.16
CA LEU A 176 11.78 13.76 26.54
C LEU A 176 12.81 13.31 25.53
N MET A 177 13.34 12.12 25.72
CA MET A 177 14.19 11.43 24.75
C MET A 177 13.42 10.29 24.13
N VAL A 178 13.51 10.14 22.80
CA VAL A 178 12.95 9.00 22.09
C VAL A 178 14.06 8.33 21.28
N VAL A 179 14.31 7.06 21.57
CA VAL A 179 15.16 6.20 20.75
C VAL A 179 14.25 5.50 19.75
N THR A 180 14.47 5.73 18.48
CA THR A 180 13.73 5.10 17.38
C THR A 180 14.61 4.08 16.68
N ILE A 181 14.08 2.87 16.51
CA ILE A 181 14.71 1.74 15.84
C ILE A 181 13.78 1.34 14.69
N VAL A 182 14.23 1.48 13.45
CA VAL A 182 13.49 1.06 12.26
C VAL A 182 14.18 -0.17 11.68
N ASP A 183 13.46 -1.27 11.60
CA ASP A 183 13.88 -2.47 10.88
C ASP A 183 13.11 -2.56 9.56
N ASP A 184 13.83 -2.63 8.44
CA ASP A 184 13.26 -2.77 7.11
C ASP A 184 14.01 -3.87 6.35
N PRO A 185 13.41 -5.05 6.19
CA PRO A 185 14.07 -6.18 5.54
C PRO A 185 14.32 -5.94 4.04
N ILE A 186 13.68 -4.95 3.43
CA ILE A 186 13.78 -4.65 2.00
C ILE A 186 14.96 -3.72 1.69
N TYR A 187 15.16 -2.66 2.47
CA TYR A 187 16.10 -1.59 2.13
C TYR A 187 17.28 -1.43 3.08
N LEU A 188 17.25 -2.10 4.25
CA LEU A 188 18.31 -1.97 5.25
C LEU A 188 19.10 -3.27 5.43
N GLU A 189 20.39 -3.15 5.69
CA GLU A 189 21.28 -4.28 6.08
C GLU A 189 21.12 -4.63 7.56
N GLU A 190 20.87 -3.62 8.40
CA GLU A 190 20.66 -3.70 9.83
C GLU A 190 19.66 -2.63 10.28
N PRO A 191 19.08 -2.68 11.49
CA PRO A 191 18.16 -1.67 11.97
C PRO A 191 18.78 -0.25 11.98
N PHE A 192 18.02 0.71 11.47
CA PHE A 192 18.38 2.13 11.54
C PHE A 192 17.98 2.69 12.90
N ILE A 193 18.95 3.22 13.65
CA ILE A 193 18.73 3.72 15.02
C ILE A 193 18.99 5.22 15.07
N ARG A 194 18.06 5.95 15.68
CA ARG A 194 18.20 7.39 15.95
C ARG A 194 17.63 7.74 17.33
N THR A 195 18.25 8.74 17.93
CA THR A 195 17.76 9.36 19.17
C THR A 195 17.34 10.80 18.86
N THR A 196 16.19 11.20 19.38
CA THR A 196 15.70 12.58 19.27
C THR A 196 15.27 13.07 20.63
N ASN A 197 15.43 14.38 20.86
CA ASN A 197 15.23 15.00 22.14
C ASN A 197 14.30 16.20 22.05
N TRP A 198 13.50 16.38 23.09
CA TRP A 198 12.59 17.52 23.24
C TRP A 198 12.65 18.08 24.65
N VAL A 199 12.23 19.34 24.79
CA VAL A 199 11.98 19.98 26.05
C VAL A 199 10.50 20.34 26.17
N LEU A 200 9.93 20.15 27.37
CA LEU A 200 8.54 20.51 27.64
C LEU A 200 8.36 22.03 27.50
N SER A 201 7.44 22.44 26.66
CA SER A 201 7.14 23.82 26.32
C SER A 201 5.63 24.04 26.27
N PRO A 202 4.99 24.25 27.44
CA PRO A 202 3.53 24.31 27.57
C PRO A 202 2.87 25.41 26.73
N ASP A 203 3.58 26.51 26.50
CA ASP A 203 3.05 27.70 25.80
C ASP A 203 3.10 27.58 24.27
N GLN A 204 3.58 26.45 23.74
CA GLN A 204 3.65 26.25 22.31
C GLN A 204 2.26 25.98 21.71
N ASP A 205 1.93 26.75 20.67
CA ASP A 205 0.74 26.49 19.86
C ASP A 205 1.09 25.48 18.76
N ILE A 206 0.62 24.25 18.94
CA ILE A 206 0.82 23.18 17.97
C ILE A 206 -0.50 22.95 17.24
N ARG A 207 -0.57 23.42 15.99
CA ARG A 207 -1.73 23.30 15.10
C ARG A 207 -1.45 22.34 13.96
N ARG A 208 -2.48 21.68 13.46
CA ARG A 208 -2.40 20.94 12.21
C ARG A 208 -2.14 21.93 11.07
N THR A 209 -1.18 21.59 10.22
CA THR A 209 -0.89 22.35 9.01
C THR A 209 -1.75 21.76 7.88
N GLN A 210 -2.53 22.61 7.23
CA GLN A 210 -3.25 22.24 6.01
C GLN A 210 -2.38 22.58 4.81
N PHE A 211 -2.41 21.71 3.81
CA PHE A 211 -1.71 21.89 2.54
C PHE A 211 -2.72 21.73 1.39
N ASP A 212 -2.66 22.66 0.44
CA ASP A 212 -3.43 22.55 -0.78
C ASP A 212 -2.58 21.90 -1.88
N VAL A 213 -3.23 21.09 -2.70
CA VAL A 213 -2.62 20.44 -3.86
C VAL A 213 -2.77 21.36 -5.07
N VAL A 214 -1.68 21.60 -5.77
CA VAL A 214 -1.63 22.50 -6.92
C VAL A 214 -0.93 21.87 -8.12
N ASP A 215 -1.28 22.31 -9.33
CA ASP A 215 -0.56 21.93 -10.54
C ASP A 215 0.70 22.79 -10.68
N GLU A 216 1.84 22.30 -10.18
CA GLU A 216 3.10 23.05 -10.19
C GLU A 216 3.77 23.09 -11.57
N VAL A 217 3.55 22.08 -12.41
CA VAL A 217 4.16 21.96 -13.75
C VAL A 217 3.07 21.85 -14.80
N ALA A 218 2.82 22.95 -15.49
CA ALA A 218 1.84 22.99 -16.57
C ALA A 218 2.26 22.10 -17.76
N GLY A 219 1.30 21.37 -18.32
CA GLY A 219 1.49 20.55 -19.53
C GLY A 219 2.29 19.26 -19.33
N ARG A 220 2.50 18.82 -18.09
CA ARG A 220 3.08 17.50 -17.83
C ARG A 220 2.19 16.40 -18.41
N ARG A 221 2.82 15.39 -19.03
CA ARG A 221 2.08 14.24 -19.55
C ARG A 221 1.53 13.42 -18.40
N LYS A 222 0.28 12.98 -18.55
CA LYS A 222 -0.34 12.08 -17.58
C LYS A 222 0.45 10.77 -17.47
N GLY A 223 0.68 10.33 -16.23
CA GLY A 223 1.44 9.10 -15.96
C GLY A 223 2.96 9.23 -16.12
N GLU A 224 3.48 10.46 -16.29
CA GLU A 224 4.90 10.72 -16.21
C GLU A 224 5.35 10.71 -14.75
N VAL A 225 6.32 9.86 -14.42
CA VAL A 225 6.91 9.74 -13.08
C VAL A 225 8.36 10.21 -13.15
N PRO A 226 8.72 11.38 -12.60
CA PRO A 226 10.10 11.84 -12.56
C PRO A 226 11.00 10.89 -11.76
N HIS A 227 12.09 10.46 -12.39
CA HIS A 227 13.09 9.62 -11.74
C HIS A 227 14.41 9.65 -12.54
N TYR A 228 15.52 9.30 -11.88
CA TYR A 228 16.81 9.17 -12.56
C TYR A 228 17.01 7.73 -13.04
N LEU A 229 17.36 7.60 -14.33
CA LEU A 229 17.75 6.30 -14.89
C LEU A 229 19.14 5.89 -14.39
N PRO A 230 19.37 4.62 -14.02
CA PRO A 230 20.66 4.13 -13.59
C PRO A 230 21.75 4.40 -14.64
N GLY A 231 22.89 4.97 -14.20
CA GLY A 231 23.99 5.33 -15.07
C GLY A 231 23.78 6.58 -15.94
N SER A 232 22.68 7.30 -15.80
CA SER A 232 22.50 8.61 -16.41
C SER A 232 23.45 9.65 -15.78
N PRO A 233 23.83 10.73 -16.51
CA PRO A 233 24.67 11.79 -15.96
C PRO A 233 24.12 12.38 -14.65
N ASP A 234 22.82 12.57 -14.54
CA ASP A 234 22.19 13.12 -13.34
C ASP A 234 22.21 12.13 -12.16
N ALA A 235 21.95 10.85 -12.40
CA ALA A 235 22.12 9.81 -11.37
C ALA A 235 23.58 9.73 -10.88
N MET A 236 24.53 9.76 -11.79
CA MET A 236 25.97 9.74 -11.44
C MET A 236 26.39 10.98 -10.66
N ARG A 237 25.90 12.16 -11.06
CA ARG A 237 26.14 13.40 -10.32
C ARG A 237 25.59 13.31 -8.90
N LYS A 238 24.33 12.90 -8.73
CA LYS A 238 23.71 12.72 -7.42
C LYS A 238 24.52 11.78 -6.51
N GLN A 239 25.10 10.71 -7.07
CA GLN A 239 25.88 9.75 -6.30
C GLN A 239 27.22 10.30 -5.78
N THR A 240 27.78 11.30 -6.41
CA THR A 240 29.15 11.76 -6.16
C THR A 240 29.26 13.19 -5.66
N GLU A 241 28.25 14.04 -5.94
CA GLU A 241 28.32 15.48 -5.71
C GLU A 241 28.52 15.82 -4.22
N PHE A 242 27.74 15.19 -3.32
CA PHE A 242 27.87 15.43 -1.89
C PHE A 242 29.29 15.10 -1.38
N ALA A 243 29.79 13.89 -1.64
CA ALA A 243 31.12 13.51 -1.21
C ALA A 243 32.22 14.42 -1.82
N SER A 244 32.05 14.83 -3.07
CA SER A 244 32.97 15.76 -3.74
C SER A 244 32.97 17.16 -3.11
N ASN A 245 31.78 17.72 -2.84
CA ASN A 245 31.64 19.05 -2.24
C ASN A 245 32.29 19.13 -0.85
N TYR A 246 32.14 18.08 -0.06
CA TYR A 246 32.68 17.99 1.28
C TYR A 246 34.06 17.31 1.36
N LYS A 247 34.66 16.97 0.21
CA LYS A 247 35.98 16.29 0.14
C LYS A 247 36.05 15.01 0.95
N LEU A 248 34.95 14.26 0.97
CA LEU A 248 34.85 12.97 1.65
C LEU A 248 35.45 11.86 0.79
N PRO A 249 35.95 10.76 1.40
CA PRO A 249 36.39 9.58 0.64
C PRO A 249 35.27 9.05 -0.24
N ALA A 250 35.61 8.56 -1.43
CA ALA A 250 34.64 7.94 -2.33
C ALA A 250 33.91 6.78 -1.61
N GLY A 251 32.59 6.79 -1.70
CA GLY A 251 31.75 5.76 -1.07
C GLY A 251 31.37 6.00 0.39
N SER A 252 32.03 6.92 1.12
CA SER A 252 31.71 7.17 2.54
C SER A 252 30.30 7.76 2.75
N ALA A 253 29.78 8.47 1.77
CA ALA A 253 28.42 9.04 1.79
C ALA A 253 27.34 8.10 1.24
N ARG A 254 27.72 6.89 0.82
CA ARG A 254 26.80 5.98 0.11
C ARG A 254 25.93 5.12 1.02
N GLY A 255 26.04 5.26 2.34
CA GLY A 255 25.33 4.43 3.30
C GLY A 255 25.86 2.99 3.32
N GLY A 256 25.12 2.13 4.00
CA GLY A 256 25.48 0.76 4.26
C GLY A 256 26.08 0.56 5.66
N ALA A 257 25.97 -0.65 6.21
CA ALA A 257 26.42 -0.97 7.57
C ALA A 257 27.90 -0.59 7.79
N ALA A 258 28.75 -0.77 6.80
CA ALA A 258 30.17 -0.40 6.88
C ALA A 258 30.41 1.10 7.14
N THR A 259 29.47 1.98 6.77
CA THR A 259 29.59 3.43 6.98
C THR A 259 29.06 3.88 8.34
N THR A 260 28.40 3.00 9.08
CA THR A 260 27.90 3.27 10.43
C THR A 260 28.95 3.03 11.51
N TYR A 261 30.07 2.37 11.18
CA TYR A 261 31.12 1.98 12.11
C TYR A 261 32.46 2.64 11.77
N PRO A 262 33.16 3.24 12.75
CA PRO A 262 34.40 4.00 12.53
C PRO A 262 35.51 3.22 11.81
N ASP A 263 35.60 1.92 12.07
CA ASP A 263 36.70 1.06 11.56
C ASP A 263 36.34 0.26 10.32
N GLY A 264 35.13 0.49 9.73
CA GLY A 264 34.63 -0.32 8.61
C GLY A 264 34.46 -1.81 8.96
N VAL A 265 34.52 -2.15 10.22
CA VAL A 265 34.32 -3.51 10.72
C VAL A 265 32.81 -3.79 10.70
N ARG A 266 32.45 -4.76 9.91
CA ARG A 266 31.07 -5.24 9.85
C ARG A 266 30.78 -6.02 11.13
N PRO A 267 29.94 -5.51 12.06
CA PRO A 267 29.54 -6.31 13.18
C PRO A 267 28.32 -7.14 12.81
N LEU A 268 28.37 -8.34 13.26
CA LEU A 268 27.29 -9.29 13.45
C LEU A 268 26.67 -9.91 12.18
N GLU A 269 26.74 -11.22 12.19
CA GLU A 269 25.85 -12.08 11.42
C GLU A 269 24.42 -11.54 11.51
N THR A 270 23.81 -11.33 10.36
CA THR A 270 22.40 -10.95 10.23
C THR A 270 21.59 -11.78 11.21
N SER A 271 20.99 -11.11 12.19
CA SER A 271 19.98 -11.73 13.03
C SER A 271 18.99 -12.44 12.12
N ASN A 272 18.61 -13.64 12.50
CA ASN A 272 17.57 -14.42 11.88
C ASN A 272 16.32 -13.54 11.79
N ARG A 273 16.17 -12.79 10.68
CA ARG A 273 14.98 -12.02 10.40
C ARG A 273 13.86 -13.02 10.29
N GLY A 274 12.93 -12.99 11.24
CA GLY A 274 11.78 -13.88 11.25
C GLY A 274 11.04 -13.84 9.92
N SER A 275 10.21 -14.84 9.66
CA SER A 275 9.31 -14.86 8.51
C SER A 275 8.54 -13.53 8.47
N ASP A 276 8.49 -12.90 7.30
CA ASP A 276 7.73 -11.68 7.08
C ASP A 276 6.25 -11.91 7.45
N PRO A 277 5.72 -11.27 8.49
CA PRO A 277 4.35 -11.51 8.95
C PRO A 277 3.29 -11.02 7.96
N PHE A 278 3.69 -10.24 6.93
CA PHE A 278 2.80 -9.66 5.94
C PHE A 278 2.62 -10.52 4.67
N THR A 279 3.30 -11.67 4.57
CA THR A 279 3.20 -12.56 3.40
C THR A 279 2.27 -13.75 3.62
N VAL A 280 1.81 -13.98 4.83
CA VAL A 280 0.93 -15.13 5.14
C VAL A 280 -0.51 -14.75 4.86
N LEU A 281 -1.06 -15.28 3.76
CA LEU A 281 -2.50 -15.26 3.53
C LEU A 281 -3.18 -16.30 4.43
N PRO A 282 -4.38 -16.00 4.97
CA PRO A 282 -5.07 -16.95 5.84
C PRO A 282 -5.47 -18.21 5.09
N ASP A 283 -5.26 -19.39 5.70
CA ASP A 283 -5.73 -20.68 5.18
C ASP A 283 -7.27 -20.76 5.12
N GLN A 284 -7.95 -20.02 5.98
CA GLN A 284 -9.41 -19.90 6.02
C GLN A 284 -9.84 -18.58 5.40
N ILE A 285 -11.00 -18.58 4.71
CA ILE A 285 -11.59 -17.35 4.19
C ILE A 285 -11.99 -16.47 5.37
N GLN A 286 -11.50 -15.24 5.35
CA GLN A 286 -11.83 -14.23 6.35
C GLN A 286 -12.63 -13.11 5.70
N ALA A 287 -13.69 -12.65 6.39
CA ALA A 287 -14.48 -11.51 6.00
C ALA A 287 -13.97 -10.26 6.72
N VAL A 288 -13.66 -9.22 5.96
CA VAL A 288 -13.18 -7.93 6.45
C VAL A 288 -14.20 -6.88 6.06
N HIS A 289 -14.81 -6.20 7.04
CA HIS A 289 -15.66 -5.04 6.76
C HIS A 289 -14.78 -3.88 6.27
N ILE A 290 -15.13 -3.27 5.14
CA ILE A 290 -14.39 -2.15 4.57
C ILE A 290 -15.07 -0.83 4.95
N GLN A 291 -16.19 -0.53 4.30
CA GLN A 291 -16.93 0.72 4.50
C GLN A 291 -18.39 0.54 4.04
N GLY A 292 -19.34 1.23 4.69
CA GLY A 292 -20.75 1.11 4.37
C GLY A 292 -21.25 -0.33 4.55
N ASN A 293 -21.81 -0.92 3.50
CA ASN A 293 -22.25 -2.32 3.47
C ASN A 293 -21.35 -3.22 2.62
N VAL A 294 -20.10 -2.81 2.39
CA VAL A 294 -19.12 -3.49 1.57
C VAL A 294 -18.09 -4.22 2.43
N HIS A 295 -17.83 -5.47 2.08
CA HIS A 295 -16.89 -6.37 2.75
C HIS A 295 -15.91 -6.96 1.72
N MET A 296 -14.71 -7.30 2.16
CA MET A 296 -13.73 -8.09 1.41
C MET A 296 -13.63 -9.48 2.01
N LEU A 297 -13.65 -10.52 1.17
CA LEU A 297 -13.25 -11.86 1.55
C LEU A 297 -11.84 -12.12 1.02
N ILE A 298 -10.95 -12.59 1.90
CA ILE A 298 -9.57 -12.94 1.57
C ILE A 298 -9.33 -14.42 1.88
N GLY A 299 -8.49 -15.08 1.07
CA GLY A 299 -8.12 -16.49 1.26
C GLY A 299 -8.80 -17.45 0.26
N ALA A 300 -9.48 -16.94 -0.75
CA ALA A 300 -10.17 -17.76 -1.76
C ALA A 300 -9.46 -17.83 -3.14
N GLY A 301 -8.23 -17.39 -3.24
CA GLY A 301 -7.50 -17.08 -4.47
C GLY A 301 -7.39 -15.58 -4.60
N GLY A 302 -8.07 -14.97 -5.56
CA GLY A 302 -8.26 -13.52 -5.61
C GLY A 302 -9.16 -13.01 -4.47
N ASN A 303 -9.08 -11.72 -4.16
CA ASN A 303 -9.99 -11.06 -3.24
C ASN A 303 -11.40 -11.01 -3.82
N ILE A 304 -12.40 -11.22 -2.98
CA ILE A 304 -13.80 -11.18 -3.34
C ILE A 304 -14.46 -10.02 -2.60
N ILE A 305 -15.29 -9.24 -3.28
CA ILE A 305 -16.01 -8.14 -2.64
C ILE A 305 -17.48 -8.53 -2.51
N VAL A 306 -18.07 -8.28 -1.34
CA VAL A 306 -19.46 -8.57 -1.03
C VAL A 306 -20.14 -7.29 -0.58
N GLN A 307 -21.11 -6.83 -1.34
CA GLN A 307 -22.05 -5.80 -0.90
C GLN A 307 -23.36 -6.48 -0.44
N ALA A 308 -23.75 -6.26 0.81
CA ALA A 308 -24.95 -6.86 1.38
C ALA A 308 -25.94 -5.79 1.82
N GLY A 309 -27.18 -5.82 1.29
CA GLY A 309 -28.20 -4.83 1.62
C GLY A 309 -29.64 -5.36 1.47
N GLU A 310 -30.62 -4.46 1.43
CA GLU A 310 -32.04 -4.85 1.45
C GLU A 310 -32.48 -5.60 0.20
N GLU A 311 -31.93 -5.29 -0.98
CA GLU A 311 -32.29 -5.95 -2.24
C GLU A 311 -31.63 -7.32 -2.41
N GLY A 312 -30.62 -7.62 -1.59
CA GLY A 312 -29.85 -8.86 -1.64
C GLY A 312 -28.33 -8.63 -1.61
N ILE A 313 -27.60 -9.58 -2.16
CA ILE A 313 -26.14 -9.58 -2.19
C ILE A 313 -25.65 -9.40 -3.62
N LEU A 314 -24.67 -8.49 -3.80
CA LEU A 314 -23.82 -8.37 -4.98
C LEU A 314 -22.43 -8.87 -4.61
N VAL A 315 -21.84 -9.69 -5.49
CA VAL A 315 -20.50 -10.27 -5.30
C VAL A 315 -19.63 -9.86 -6.48
N ILE A 316 -18.43 -9.32 -6.23
CA ILE A 316 -17.42 -9.09 -7.25
C ILE A 316 -16.35 -10.16 -7.10
N ASP A 317 -16.13 -10.90 -8.18
CA ASP A 317 -15.33 -12.10 -8.26
C ASP A 317 -15.81 -13.25 -7.35
N THR A 318 -15.31 -14.44 -7.59
CA THR A 318 -15.85 -15.65 -6.96
C THR A 318 -14.77 -16.58 -6.38
N GLY A 319 -13.50 -16.22 -6.54
CA GLY A 319 -12.39 -17.05 -6.10
C GLY A 319 -12.18 -18.30 -6.95
N THR A 320 -11.31 -19.19 -6.49
CA THR A 320 -11.00 -20.46 -7.17
C THR A 320 -12.15 -21.46 -7.07
N GLY A 321 -12.36 -22.26 -8.11
CA GLY A 321 -13.44 -23.27 -8.16
C GLY A 321 -13.52 -24.21 -6.94
N PRO A 322 -12.40 -24.79 -6.47
CA PRO A 322 -12.41 -25.66 -5.30
C PRO A 322 -12.87 -25.00 -3.98
N ARG A 323 -12.82 -23.67 -3.89
CA ARG A 323 -13.20 -22.91 -2.69
C ARG A 323 -14.63 -22.36 -2.71
N GLY A 324 -15.42 -22.65 -3.76
CA GLY A 324 -16.77 -22.06 -3.93
C GLY A 324 -17.72 -22.30 -2.76
N ALA A 325 -17.70 -23.48 -2.15
CA ALA A 325 -18.51 -23.77 -0.96
C ALA A 325 -18.07 -22.97 0.27
N ASP A 326 -16.77 -22.80 0.47
CA ASP A 326 -16.20 -22.00 1.56
C ASP A 326 -16.53 -20.50 1.37
N VAL A 327 -16.43 -20.01 0.13
CA VAL A 327 -16.83 -18.63 -0.25
C VAL A 327 -18.29 -18.39 0.08
N LEU A 328 -19.17 -19.32 -0.33
CA LEU A 328 -20.60 -19.22 -0.03
C LEU A 328 -20.87 -19.24 1.48
N ALA A 329 -20.16 -20.08 2.24
CA ALA A 329 -20.27 -20.11 3.69
C ALA A 329 -19.83 -18.79 4.34
N ALA A 330 -18.76 -18.17 3.85
CA ALA A 330 -18.29 -16.86 4.32
C ALA A 330 -19.30 -15.74 3.97
N ILE A 331 -19.89 -15.75 2.77
CA ILE A 331 -20.94 -14.81 2.38
C ILE A 331 -22.15 -14.95 3.32
N ARG A 332 -22.54 -16.16 3.70
CA ARG A 332 -23.67 -16.43 4.61
C ARG A 332 -23.43 -15.93 6.05
N GLN A 333 -22.18 -15.75 6.46
CA GLN A 333 -21.86 -15.10 7.74
C GLN A 333 -22.11 -13.58 7.70
N ILE A 334 -22.06 -12.96 6.50
CA ILE A 334 -22.36 -11.53 6.30
C ILE A 334 -23.87 -11.31 6.17
N SER A 335 -24.54 -12.14 5.36
CA SER A 335 -25.98 -11.99 5.09
C SER A 335 -26.60 -13.32 4.60
N ASP A 336 -27.83 -13.59 5.04
CA ASP A 336 -28.65 -14.73 4.58
C ASP A 336 -29.48 -14.40 3.33
N LYS A 337 -29.46 -13.14 2.87
CA LYS A 337 -30.18 -12.70 1.67
C LYS A 337 -29.65 -13.40 0.40
N PRO A 338 -30.48 -13.51 -0.64
CA PRO A 338 -30.05 -14.18 -1.88
C PRO A 338 -28.97 -13.37 -2.62
N ILE A 339 -27.99 -14.06 -3.19
CA ILE A 339 -27.05 -13.49 -4.16
C ILE A 339 -27.86 -13.14 -5.41
N ARG A 340 -27.81 -11.88 -5.85
CA ARG A 340 -28.54 -11.35 -6.99
C ARG A 340 -27.67 -11.20 -8.21
N ILE A 341 -26.45 -10.73 -7.99
CA ILE A 341 -25.51 -10.34 -9.03
C ILE A 341 -24.12 -10.87 -8.64
N VAL A 342 -23.48 -11.53 -9.57
CA VAL A 342 -22.04 -11.82 -9.57
C VAL A 342 -21.42 -10.94 -10.66
N ILE A 343 -20.35 -10.23 -10.37
CA ILE A 343 -19.58 -9.43 -11.33
C ILE A 343 -18.19 -10.06 -11.44
N ASN A 344 -17.69 -10.33 -12.63
CA ASN A 344 -16.29 -10.73 -12.79
C ASN A 344 -15.46 -9.55 -13.27
N THR A 345 -14.38 -9.28 -12.56
CA THR A 345 -13.41 -8.25 -12.94
C THR A 345 -12.68 -8.64 -14.22
N HIS A 346 -12.32 -9.92 -14.37
CA HIS A 346 -11.65 -10.47 -15.56
C HIS A 346 -11.81 -12.01 -15.64
N VAL A 347 -11.12 -12.64 -16.59
CA VAL A 347 -11.36 -14.05 -17.00
C VAL A 347 -10.69 -15.10 -16.11
N HIS A 348 -9.68 -14.77 -15.30
CA HIS A 348 -8.86 -15.76 -14.61
C HIS A 348 -9.64 -16.60 -13.59
N GLY A 349 -9.14 -17.82 -13.37
CA GLY A 349 -9.87 -18.83 -12.61
C GLY A 349 -9.89 -18.62 -11.10
N ASP A 350 -9.02 -17.81 -10.57
CA ASP A 350 -9.00 -17.39 -9.19
C ASP A 350 -9.92 -16.18 -8.90
N HIS A 351 -10.54 -15.63 -9.95
CA HIS A 351 -11.59 -14.60 -9.92
C HIS A 351 -12.95 -15.10 -10.38
N SER A 352 -12.99 -16.03 -11.34
CA SER A 352 -14.22 -16.53 -11.94
C SER A 352 -14.51 -18.01 -11.67
N GLY A 353 -13.62 -18.70 -10.94
CA GLY A 353 -13.65 -20.15 -10.82
C GLY A 353 -14.87 -20.71 -10.10
N SER A 354 -15.47 -19.99 -9.18
CA SER A 354 -16.68 -20.38 -8.45
C SER A 354 -17.96 -19.76 -8.98
N ASN A 355 -17.96 -19.20 -10.20
CA ASN A 355 -19.14 -18.59 -10.82
C ASN A 355 -20.37 -19.50 -10.78
N GLU A 356 -20.24 -20.75 -11.21
CA GLU A 356 -21.32 -21.73 -11.22
C GLU A 356 -21.89 -21.97 -9.82
N THR A 357 -21.02 -22.15 -8.82
CA THR A 357 -21.44 -22.40 -7.43
C THR A 357 -22.21 -21.22 -6.84
N LEU A 358 -21.69 -20.00 -7.01
CA LEU A 358 -22.32 -18.81 -6.44
C LEU A 358 -23.60 -18.43 -7.19
N ALA A 359 -23.62 -18.55 -8.52
CA ALA A 359 -24.79 -18.28 -9.30
C ALA A 359 -25.94 -19.25 -8.99
N ALA A 360 -25.65 -20.56 -8.88
CA ALA A 360 -26.64 -21.57 -8.54
C ALA A 360 -27.19 -21.41 -7.10
N ALA A 361 -26.40 -20.87 -6.18
CA ALA A 361 -26.84 -20.57 -4.81
C ALA A 361 -27.63 -19.25 -4.70
N GLY A 362 -27.68 -18.48 -5.78
CA GLY A 362 -28.34 -17.19 -5.84
C GLY A 362 -29.71 -17.22 -6.55
N ARG A 363 -30.28 -16.03 -6.73
CA ARG A 363 -31.54 -15.84 -7.44
C ARG A 363 -31.61 -14.44 -8.03
N ALA A 364 -31.69 -14.32 -9.33
CA ALA A 364 -31.77 -13.02 -9.99
C ALA A 364 -33.03 -12.23 -9.55
N LEU A 365 -32.96 -10.90 -9.63
CA LEU A 365 -34.14 -10.05 -9.47
C LEU A 365 -35.09 -10.32 -10.64
N GLY A 366 -36.26 -10.91 -10.33
CA GLY A 366 -37.35 -11.07 -11.28
C GLY A 366 -37.95 -9.71 -11.61
N GLY A 367 -37.90 -9.29 -12.87
CA GLY A 367 -38.63 -8.14 -13.32
C GLY A 367 -40.15 -8.45 -13.32
N ASN A 368 -40.97 -7.66 -12.62
CA ASN A 368 -42.43 -7.68 -12.73
C ASN A 368 -42.88 -7.06 -14.07
N ALA A 369 -42.24 -7.39 -15.18
CA ALA A 369 -42.70 -6.95 -16.48
C ALA A 369 -44.02 -7.68 -16.83
N PRO A 370 -45.08 -6.98 -17.25
CA PRO A 370 -46.29 -7.62 -17.74
C PRO A 370 -45.93 -8.52 -18.94
N GLY A 371 -46.14 -9.83 -18.78
CA GLY A 371 -45.78 -10.84 -19.79
C GLY A 371 -44.68 -11.81 -19.38
N ASN A 372 -43.92 -11.58 -18.32
CA ASN A 372 -43.06 -12.56 -17.69
C ASN A 372 -43.88 -13.51 -16.84
N PHE A 373 -44.46 -14.53 -17.48
CA PHE A 373 -45.16 -15.60 -16.81
C PHE A 373 -44.15 -16.45 -16.00
N GLY A 374 -43.88 -16.06 -14.75
CA GLY A 374 -43.43 -16.97 -13.69
C GLY A 374 -42.15 -17.77 -13.95
N LEU A 375 -41.30 -17.41 -14.90
CA LEU A 375 -39.94 -17.91 -14.97
C LEU A 375 -39.17 -17.25 -13.82
N ALA A 376 -39.21 -17.89 -12.65
CA ALA A 376 -38.25 -17.62 -11.61
C ALA A 376 -36.87 -17.84 -12.26
N LEU A 377 -36.10 -16.76 -12.42
CA LEU A 377 -34.70 -16.89 -12.81
C LEU A 377 -34.02 -17.61 -11.64
N GLU A 378 -33.75 -18.90 -11.80
CA GLU A 378 -33.33 -19.80 -10.73
C GLU A 378 -31.94 -19.46 -10.18
N ASN A 379 -31.10 -18.71 -10.94
CA ASN A 379 -29.71 -18.41 -10.62
C ASN A 379 -29.49 -16.90 -10.50
N ALA A 380 -28.46 -16.48 -9.75
CA ALA A 380 -27.95 -15.12 -9.83
C ALA A 380 -27.44 -14.84 -11.25
N ARG A 381 -27.55 -13.60 -11.72
CA ARG A 381 -26.93 -13.21 -12.98
C ARG A 381 -25.42 -13.03 -12.79
N ILE A 382 -24.65 -13.42 -13.81
CA ILE A 382 -23.22 -13.19 -13.89
C ILE A 382 -22.98 -12.09 -14.92
N LEU A 383 -22.43 -10.96 -14.49
CA LEU A 383 -22.16 -9.77 -15.30
C LEU A 383 -20.65 -9.61 -15.50
N ALA A 384 -20.23 -9.35 -16.73
CA ALA A 384 -18.84 -9.03 -17.06
C ALA A 384 -18.75 -8.19 -18.34
N HIS A 385 -17.56 -7.69 -18.67
CA HIS A 385 -17.29 -7.14 -19.98
C HIS A 385 -17.37 -8.26 -21.05
N GLU A 386 -17.77 -7.93 -22.28
CA GLU A 386 -17.95 -8.92 -23.36
C GLU A 386 -16.67 -9.72 -23.67
N ASN A 387 -15.48 -9.12 -23.46
CA ASN A 387 -14.21 -9.80 -23.68
C ASN A 387 -14.00 -10.96 -22.70
N VAL A 388 -14.51 -10.87 -21.49
CA VAL A 388 -14.50 -12.00 -20.52
C VAL A 388 -15.30 -13.18 -21.10
N LEU A 389 -16.50 -12.94 -21.62
CA LEU A 389 -17.30 -13.98 -22.25
C LEU A 389 -16.59 -14.58 -23.48
N LYS A 390 -15.97 -13.75 -24.32
CA LYS A 390 -15.19 -14.21 -25.48
C LYS A 390 -14.05 -15.15 -25.07
N ARG A 391 -13.39 -14.86 -23.93
CA ARG A 391 -12.28 -15.66 -23.40
C ARG A 391 -12.73 -16.93 -22.67
N MET A 392 -13.93 -16.94 -22.08
CA MET A 392 -14.50 -18.10 -21.41
C MET A 392 -15.17 -19.10 -22.34
N SER A 393 -15.70 -18.63 -23.49
CA SER A 393 -16.51 -19.39 -24.41
C SER A 393 -15.68 -19.92 -25.60
N ALA A 394 -16.27 -20.86 -26.34
CA ALA A 394 -15.78 -21.32 -27.62
C ALA A 394 -16.93 -21.33 -28.62
N PRO A 395 -16.65 -21.31 -29.94
CA PRO A 395 -17.65 -21.54 -30.99
C PRO A 395 -18.41 -22.85 -30.77
N SER A 396 -19.66 -22.89 -31.23
CA SER A 396 -20.50 -24.09 -31.10
C SER A 396 -19.81 -25.31 -31.71
N GLY A 397 -19.65 -26.37 -30.91
CA GLY A 397 -19.02 -27.63 -31.31
C GLY A 397 -17.54 -27.74 -30.95
N GLU A 398 -16.92 -26.69 -30.36
CA GLU A 398 -15.56 -26.73 -29.87
C GLU A 398 -15.54 -26.78 -28.32
N PRO A 399 -14.50 -27.38 -27.70
CA PRO A 399 -14.32 -27.33 -26.25
C PRO A 399 -14.09 -25.89 -25.77
N SER A 400 -14.91 -25.42 -24.83
CA SER A 400 -14.71 -24.08 -24.23
C SER A 400 -13.69 -24.12 -23.10
N PRO A 401 -12.94 -23.01 -22.88
CA PRO A 401 -12.00 -22.88 -21.76
C PRO A 401 -12.68 -22.99 -20.38
N ARG A 402 -13.97 -22.61 -20.29
CA ARG A 402 -14.77 -22.67 -19.06
C ARG A 402 -16.10 -23.37 -19.31
N PRO A 403 -16.69 -24.07 -18.29
CA PRO A 403 -18.02 -24.65 -18.38
C PRO A 403 -19.07 -23.57 -18.71
N PHE A 404 -20.10 -23.93 -19.47
CA PHE A 404 -21.19 -23.02 -19.87
C PHE A 404 -21.89 -22.37 -18.65
N ALA A 405 -22.08 -23.12 -17.56
CA ALA A 405 -22.71 -22.63 -16.34
C ALA A 405 -21.89 -21.54 -15.61
N ALA A 406 -20.59 -21.41 -15.93
CA ALA A 406 -19.72 -20.37 -15.37
C ALA A 406 -19.64 -19.11 -16.25
N TRP A 407 -20.25 -19.11 -17.44
CA TRP A 407 -20.17 -17.97 -18.36
C TRP A 407 -21.00 -16.78 -17.86
N PRO A 408 -20.58 -15.55 -18.18
CA PRO A 408 -21.43 -14.38 -18.00
C PRO A 408 -22.80 -14.55 -18.68
N THR A 409 -23.87 -14.34 -17.92
CA THR A 409 -25.25 -14.37 -18.42
C THR A 409 -25.72 -12.99 -18.91
N GLU A 410 -24.98 -11.96 -18.49
CA GLU A 410 -25.15 -10.57 -18.94
C GLU A 410 -23.76 -10.00 -19.25
N THR A 411 -23.64 -9.33 -20.40
CA THR A 411 -22.41 -8.62 -20.75
C THR A 411 -22.70 -7.17 -21.11
N PHE A 412 -21.69 -6.33 -20.97
CA PHE A 412 -21.70 -4.99 -21.51
C PHE A 412 -20.49 -4.79 -22.44
N PHE A 413 -20.59 -3.81 -23.29
CA PHE A 413 -19.54 -3.37 -24.21
C PHE A 413 -19.40 -1.86 -24.10
N GLY A 414 -18.25 -1.35 -24.48
CA GLY A 414 -17.92 0.07 -24.30
C GLY A 414 -17.17 0.34 -22.99
N ASP A 415 -16.97 1.62 -22.69
CA ASP A 415 -16.02 2.05 -21.68
C ASP A 415 -16.57 1.92 -20.25
N ASP A 416 -17.91 1.98 -20.06
CA ASP A 416 -18.52 1.91 -18.73
C ASP A 416 -19.97 1.40 -18.75
N LYS A 417 -20.42 0.96 -17.59
CA LYS A 417 -21.79 0.58 -17.28
C LYS A 417 -22.13 1.00 -15.86
N GLU A 418 -23.30 1.57 -15.65
CA GLU A 418 -23.81 1.88 -14.33
C GLU A 418 -24.89 0.90 -13.89
N LEU A 419 -24.86 0.57 -12.61
CA LEU A 419 -25.90 -0.18 -11.90
C LEU A 419 -26.37 0.65 -10.71
N PHE A 420 -27.61 0.42 -10.28
CA PHE A 420 -28.10 0.89 -9.00
C PHE A 420 -28.58 -0.33 -8.20
N PHE A 421 -27.99 -0.54 -7.03
CA PHE A 421 -28.28 -1.71 -6.21
C PHE A 421 -27.99 -1.43 -4.73
N ASN A 422 -28.88 -1.85 -3.84
CA ASN A 422 -28.80 -1.60 -2.40
C ASN A 422 -28.65 -0.10 -2.07
N ASP A 423 -29.45 0.73 -2.74
CA ASP A 423 -29.48 2.19 -2.55
C ASP A 423 -28.13 2.87 -2.87
N GLU A 424 -27.37 2.29 -3.81
CA GLU A 424 -26.07 2.77 -4.19
C GLU A 424 -25.84 2.70 -5.71
N ALA A 425 -25.27 3.75 -6.29
CA ALA A 425 -24.77 3.75 -7.65
C ALA A 425 -23.43 3.02 -7.72
N ILE A 426 -23.32 2.05 -8.62
CA ILE A 426 -22.13 1.22 -8.83
C ILE A 426 -21.69 1.41 -10.28
N GLN A 427 -20.49 1.91 -10.48
CA GLN A 427 -19.91 2.13 -11.80
C GLN A 427 -18.95 1.00 -12.14
N LEU A 428 -19.13 0.37 -13.29
CA LEU A 428 -18.23 -0.61 -13.89
C LEU A 428 -17.47 0.09 -15.00
N ILE A 429 -16.15 0.17 -14.90
CA ILE A 429 -15.29 0.88 -15.85
C ILE A 429 -14.43 -0.15 -16.57
N HIS A 430 -14.58 -0.28 -17.88
CA HIS A 430 -13.70 -1.13 -18.69
C HIS A 430 -12.31 -0.49 -18.77
N GLN A 431 -11.31 -1.23 -18.32
CA GLN A 431 -9.94 -0.75 -18.22
C GLN A 431 -8.95 -1.86 -18.55
N PRO A 432 -8.71 -2.14 -19.84
CA PRO A 432 -7.75 -3.17 -20.25
C PRO A 432 -6.35 -2.90 -19.72
N GLY A 433 -5.71 -3.92 -19.15
CA GLY A 433 -4.37 -3.79 -18.60
C GLY A 433 -3.73 -5.14 -18.30
N HIS A 434 -4.21 -5.85 -17.29
CA HIS A 434 -3.84 -7.21 -16.97
C HIS A 434 -4.36 -8.21 -18.03
N THR A 435 -5.63 -8.03 -18.44
CA THR A 435 -6.27 -8.67 -19.61
C THR A 435 -7.03 -7.61 -20.44
N ASP A 436 -7.59 -8.00 -21.59
CA ASP A 436 -8.44 -7.10 -22.39
C ASP A 436 -9.89 -6.99 -21.87
N GLY A 437 -10.25 -7.78 -20.88
CA GLY A 437 -11.57 -7.79 -20.26
C GLY A 437 -11.66 -7.13 -18.89
N ASP A 438 -10.57 -6.55 -18.41
CA ASP A 438 -10.52 -6.01 -17.06
C ASP A 438 -11.53 -4.90 -16.86
N ILE A 439 -12.19 -4.94 -15.69
CA ILE A 439 -13.05 -3.86 -15.22
C ILE A 439 -12.69 -3.44 -13.81
N VAL A 440 -12.80 -2.15 -13.55
CA VAL A 440 -12.80 -1.54 -12.22
C VAL A 440 -14.24 -1.35 -11.78
N VAL A 441 -14.57 -1.71 -10.55
CA VAL A 441 -15.92 -1.51 -10.00
C VAL A 441 -15.89 -0.53 -8.85
N PHE A 442 -16.63 0.58 -8.98
CA PHE A 442 -16.63 1.66 -8.01
C PHE A 442 -18.00 1.80 -7.31
N PHE A 443 -18.02 1.57 -6.01
CA PHE A 443 -19.15 1.80 -5.12
C PHE A 443 -19.15 3.27 -4.68
N ARG A 444 -20.03 4.08 -5.29
CA ARG A 444 -19.98 5.54 -5.19
C ARG A 444 -20.32 6.09 -3.80
N ARG A 445 -21.21 5.45 -3.07
CA ARG A 445 -21.63 5.87 -1.73
C ARG A 445 -20.72 5.31 -0.64
N SER A 446 -20.38 4.05 -0.77
CA SER A 446 -19.47 3.36 0.16
C SER A 446 -18.02 3.77 -0.04
N ASP A 447 -17.71 4.48 -1.13
CA ASP A 447 -16.37 4.95 -1.49
C ASP A 447 -15.33 3.83 -1.47
N VAL A 448 -15.66 2.74 -2.18
CA VAL A 448 -14.82 1.55 -2.31
C VAL A 448 -14.64 1.22 -3.78
N VAL A 449 -13.40 0.96 -4.19
CA VAL A 449 -13.03 0.56 -5.55
C VAL A 449 -12.46 -0.85 -5.55
N ALA A 450 -13.03 -1.74 -6.37
CA ALA A 450 -12.44 -3.04 -6.70
C ALA A 450 -11.64 -2.90 -7.99
N SER A 451 -10.33 -3.17 -7.94
CA SER A 451 -9.43 -2.97 -9.07
C SER A 451 -9.21 -4.21 -9.93
N GLY A 452 -9.65 -5.40 -9.46
CA GLY A 452 -9.15 -6.64 -10.04
C GLY A 452 -7.62 -6.68 -10.08
N ASP A 453 -7.04 -7.42 -11.01
CA ASP A 453 -5.59 -7.61 -11.12
C ASP A 453 -4.83 -6.47 -11.82
N LEU A 454 -5.52 -5.34 -12.10
CA LEU A 454 -4.82 -4.10 -12.43
C LEU A 454 -3.91 -3.64 -11.30
N PHE A 455 -4.26 -3.97 -10.06
CA PHE A 455 -3.49 -3.65 -8.87
C PHE A 455 -3.41 -4.84 -7.91
N THR A 456 -2.21 -5.09 -7.39
CA THR A 456 -1.94 -6.10 -6.36
C THR A 456 -0.95 -5.55 -5.34
N THR A 457 -1.06 -5.99 -4.09
CA THR A 457 -0.07 -5.65 -3.07
C THR A 457 0.93 -6.78 -2.81
N LEU A 458 0.93 -7.85 -3.60
CA LEU A 458 1.78 -9.03 -3.36
C LEU A 458 2.97 -9.16 -4.31
N THR A 459 2.74 -8.97 -5.62
CA THR A 459 3.71 -9.30 -6.67
C THR A 459 3.85 -8.16 -7.67
N TYR A 460 4.80 -8.25 -8.59
CA TYR A 460 4.75 -7.46 -9.82
C TYR A 460 3.44 -7.70 -10.57
N PRO A 461 2.93 -6.71 -11.34
CA PRO A 461 1.72 -6.91 -12.11
C PRO A 461 1.89 -8.06 -13.09
N VAL A 462 0.93 -8.96 -13.12
CA VAL A 462 0.86 -10.03 -14.13
C VAL A 462 0.36 -9.42 -15.44
N ILE A 463 1.09 -9.64 -16.53
CA ILE A 463 0.71 -9.17 -17.86
C ILE A 463 0.33 -10.37 -18.69
N ASP A 464 -0.96 -10.62 -18.82
CA ASP A 464 -1.45 -11.74 -19.64
C ASP A 464 -1.59 -11.32 -21.12
N ALA A 465 -0.45 -11.31 -21.81
CA ALA A 465 -0.42 -10.94 -23.23
C ALA A 465 -1.24 -11.87 -24.15
N GLN A 466 -1.55 -13.11 -23.71
CA GLN A 466 -2.39 -14.04 -24.46
C GLN A 466 -3.87 -13.63 -24.41
N ASN A 467 -4.27 -13.06 -23.29
CA ASN A 467 -5.60 -12.48 -23.11
C ASN A 467 -5.61 -10.95 -23.30
N GLY A 468 -4.65 -10.39 -24.04
CA GLY A 468 -4.65 -9.00 -24.48
C GLY A 468 -4.10 -8.00 -23.47
N GLY A 469 -3.47 -8.46 -22.39
CA GLY A 469 -2.82 -7.60 -21.41
C GLY A 469 -1.60 -6.86 -21.95
N SER A 470 -1.29 -5.69 -21.39
CA SER A 470 -0.13 -4.86 -21.71
C SER A 470 0.36 -4.05 -20.51
N VAL A 471 1.66 -3.75 -20.49
CA VAL A 471 2.25 -2.92 -19.41
C VAL A 471 1.70 -1.50 -19.45
N GLN A 472 1.54 -0.95 -20.66
CA GLN A 472 0.95 0.39 -20.81
C GLN A 472 -0.49 0.42 -20.32
N GLY A 473 -1.29 -0.62 -20.63
CA GLY A 473 -2.66 -0.75 -20.12
C GLY A 473 -2.74 -0.81 -18.60
N VAL A 474 -1.82 -1.52 -17.94
CA VAL A 474 -1.71 -1.53 -16.46
C VAL A 474 -1.39 -0.13 -15.93
N ILE A 475 -0.42 0.58 -16.53
CA ILE A 475 -0.08 1.96 -16.12
C ILE A 475 -1.29 2.90 -16.30
N ASP A 476 -2.01 2.79 -17.41
CA ASP A 476 -3.20 3.60 -17.68
C ASP A 476 -4.33 3.28 -16.68
N GLY A 477 -4.50 2.00 -16.35
CA GLY A 477 -5.44 1.55 -15.33
C GLY A 477 -5.11 2.08 -13.94
N LEU A 478 -3.84 2.03 -13.55
CA LEU A 478 -3.38 2.59 -12.28
C LEU A 478 -3.56 4.12 -12.23
N ASN A 479 -3.30 4.83 -13.32
CA ASN A 479 -3.60 6.27 -13.41
C ASN A 479 -5.10 6.55 -13.32
N ARG A 480 -5.95 5.67 -13.90
CA ARG A 480 -7.41 5.78 -13.77
C ARG A 480 -7.86 5.58 -12.33
N LEU A 481 -7.28 4.60 -11.62
CA LEU A 481 -7.55 4.39 -10.19
C LEU A 481 -7.21 5.63 -9.38
N ILE A 482 -6.03 6.23 -9.60
CA ILE A 482 -5.60 7.48 -8.93
C ILE A 482 -6.58 8.63 -9.21
N ASP A 483 -7.10 8.74 -10.45
CA ASP A 483 -8.03 9.82 -10.82
C ASP A 483 -9.39 9.72 -10.11
N ILE A 484 -9.86 8.51 -9.81
CA ILE A 484 -11.20 8.28 -9.25
C ILE A 484 -11.20 8.11 -7.73
N THR A 485 -10.03 7.97 -7.13
CA THR A 485 -9.86 7.80 -5.68
C THR A 485 -9.58 9.13 -4.98
N ILE A 486 -9.99 9.22 -3.73
CA ILE A 486 -9.76 10.38 -2.88
C ILE A 486 -8.81 9.97 -1.75
N PRO A 487 -7.66 10.65 -1.59
CA PRO A 487 -6.74 10.36 -0.51
C PRO A 487 -7.40 10.53 0.85
N LYS A 488 -7.24 9.54 1.71
CA LYS A 488 -7.76 9.54 3.09
C LYS A 488 -7.29 10.75 3.91
N ASP A 489 -6.09 11.25 3.62
CA ASP A 489 -5.49 12.35 4.37
C ASP A 489 -6.05 13.73 3.96
N LYS A 490 -6.79 13.80 2.86
CA LYS A 490 -7.38 15.05 2.34
C LYS A 490 -8.85 15.22 2.69
N GLU A 491 -9.56 14.09 2.85
CA GLU A 491 -10.97 14.10 3.19
C GLU A 491 -11.30 13.04 4.25
N GLU A 492 -12.37 13.28 5.00
CA GLU A 492 -12.87 12.33 5.98
C GLU A 492 -13.36 11.06 5.26
N GLY A 493 -12.78 9.91 5.63
CA GLY A 493 -13.09 8.61 5.06
C GLY A 493 -12.11 8.15 3.98
N GLY A 494 -11.89 8.92 2.93
CA GLY A 494 -11.07 8.55 1.76
C GLY A 494 -11.51 7.26 1.06
N THR A 495 -11.07 7.07 -0.18
CA THR A 495 -11.45 5.90 -0.99
C THR A 495 -10.61 4.69 -0.61
N TYR A 496 -11.25 3.57 -0.27
CA TYR A 496 -10.57 2.29 -0.15
C TYR A 496 -10.45 1.60 -1.51
N VAL A 497 -9.27 1.00 -1.76
CA VAL A 497 -9.00 0.20 -2.96
C VAL A 497 -8.80 -1.26 -2.55
N VAL A 498 -9.65 -2.14 -3.09
CA VAL A 498 -9.51 -3.59 -2.95
C VAL A 498 -8.73 -4.10 -4.15
N PRO A 499 -7.46 -4.52 -3.96
CA PRO A 499 -6.66 -5.12 -5.04
C PRO A 499 -7.19 -6.48 -5.42
N GLY A 500 -6.82 -7.00 -6.59
CA GLY A 500 -7.13 -8.38 -6.94
C GLY A 500 -6.51 -9.38 -5.96
N HIS A 501 -5.32 -9.08 -5.47
CA HIS A 501 -4.63 -9.90 -4.48
C HIS A 501 -3.95 -9.05 -3.39
N GLY A 502 -4.00 -9.55 -2.16
CA GLY A 502 -3.28 -8.99 -1.02
C GLY A 502 -4.15 -8.16 -0.08
N ARG A 503 -3.52 -7.22 0.62
CA ARG A 503 -4.16 -6.43 1.67
C ARG A 503 -5.03 -5.30 1.14
N LEU A 504 -5.96 -4.84 1.95
CA LEU A 504 -6.71 -3.62 1.70
C LEU A 504 -5.76 -2.43 1.53
N ALA A 505 -6.07 -1.55 0.58
CA ALA A 505 -5.22 -0.44 0.15
C ALA A 505 -6.01 0.86 0.00
N ASP A 506 -5.33 1.93 -0.37
CA ASP A 506 -5.88 3.23 -0.73
C ASP A 506 -5.09 3.86 -1.90
N GLU A 507 -5.41 5.12 -2.26
CA GLU A 507 -4.74 5.83 -3.35
C GLU A 507 -3.21 5.82 -3.21
N ALA A 508 -2.65 6.05 -2.02
CA ALA A 508 -1.21 6.15 -1.84
C ALA A 508 -0.48 4.84 -2.17
N ASP A 509 -1.11 3.69 -1.89
CA ASP A 509 -0.59 2.37 -2.27
C ASP A 509 -0.63 2.18 -3.80
N VAL A 510 -1.69 2.63 -4.46
CA VAL A 510 -1.81 2.60 -5.92
C VAL A 510 -0.74 3.49 -6.57
N VAL A 511 -0.48 4.68 -6.01
CA VAL A 511 0.57 5.60 -6.49
C VAL A 511 1.95 4.94 -6.41
N GLU A 512 2.32 4.35 -5.27
CA GLU A 512 3.62 3.67 -5.12
C GLU A 512 3.78 2.51 -6.13
N PHE A 513 2.72 1.75 -6.35
CA PHE A 513 2.71 0.64 -7.32
C PHE A 513 2.80 1.14 -8.77
N ARG A 514 2.06 2.21 -9.14
CA ARG A 514 2.13 2.85 -10.45
C ARG A 514 3.53 3.37 -10.74
N ASP A 515 4.14 4.03 -9.77
CA ASP A 515 5.49 4.57 -9.89
C ASP A 515 6.51 3.44 -10.13
N MET A 516 6.40 2.33 -9.39
CA MET A 516 7.24 1.16 -9.58
C MET A 516 7.12 0.61 -11.01
N VAL A 517 5.90 0.38 -11.51
CA VAL A 517 5.70 -0.17 -12.86
C VAL A 517 6.25 0.79 -13.92
N THR A 518 6.01 2.09 -13.77
CA THR A 518 6.50 3.13 -14.69
C THR A 518 8.03 3.20 -14.71
N ILE A 519 8.66 3.22 -13.54
CA ILE A 519 10.12 3.28 -13.42
C ILE A 519 10.78 2.05 -14.04
N VAL A 520 10.23 0.85 -13.78
CA VAL A 520 10.77 -0.39 -14.37
C VAL A 520 10.60 -0.38 -15.90
N ARG A 521 9.43 0.02 -16.41
CA ARG A 521 9.21 0.17 -17.85
C ARG A 521 10.25 1.12 -18.47
N ASP A 522 10.47 2.27 -17.88
CA ASP A 522 11.38 3.29 -18.43
C ASP A 522 12.85 2.82 -18.40
N ARG A 523 13.26 2.09 -17.36
CA ARG A 523 14.58 1.44 -17.30
C ARG A 523 14.75 0.38 -18.41
N VAL A 524 13.75 -0.46 -18.61
CA VAL A 524 13.78 -1.46 -19.70
C VAL A 524 13.79 -0.77 -21.05
N GLN A 525 12.98 0.27 -21.24
CA GLN A 525 12.94 1.06 -22.48
C GLN A 525 14.30 1.72 -22.79
N ASP A 526 14.99 2.25 -21.78
CA ASP A 526 16.33 2.81 -21.95
C ASP A 526 17.34 1.74 -22.41
N LEU A 527 17.28 0.54 -21.82
CA LEU A 527 18.14 -0.59 -22.22
C LEU A 527 17.83 -1.05 -23.66
N VAL A 528 16.55 -1.12 -24.03
CA VAL A 528 16.12 -1.46 -25.40
C VAL A 528 16.62 -0.41 -26.40
N ARG A 529 16.49 0.89 -26.10
CA ARG A 529 17.04 1.96 -26.94
C ARG A 529 18.55 1.89 -27.12
N LYS A 530 19.27 1.35 -26.12
CA LYS A 530 20.71 1.06 -26.19
C LYS A 530 21.03 -0.25 -26.92
N GLY A 531 20.05 -0.91 -27.53
CA GLY A 531 20.21 -2.12 -28.33
C GLY A 531 20.44 -3.40 -27.50
N ARG A 532 20.07 -3.41 -26.22
CA ARG A 532 20.26 -4.59 -25.34
C ARG A 532 19.25 -5.68 -25.67
N THR A 533 19.73 -6.91 -25.74
CA THR A 533 18.92 -8.12 -25.86
C THR A 533 18.16 -8.41 -24.59
N LEU A 534 17.10 -9.23 -24.64
CA LEU A 534 16.36 -9.65 -23.45
C LEU A 534 17.27 -10.25 -22.37
N ALA A 535 18.24 -11.07 -22.75
CA ALA A 535 19.19 -11.66 -21.79
C ALA A 535 20.02 -10.59 -21.08
N GLU A 536 20.50 -9.56 -21.83
CA GLU A 536 21.25 -8.43 -21.24
C GLU A 536 20.37 -7.55 -20.38
N VAL A 537 19.08 -7.35 -20.75
CA VAL A 537 18.13 -6.59 -19.92
C VAL A 537 17.86 -7.32 -18.61
N LYS A 538 17.62 -8.63 -18.62
CA LYS A 538 17.49 -9.44 -17.40
C LYS A 538 18.75 -9.37 -16.53
N ALA A 539 19.94 -9.50 -17.16
CA ALA A 539 21.21 -9.40 -16.45
C ALA A 539 21.49 -8.01 -15.82
N ALA A 540 20.88 -6.94 -16.38
CA ALA A 540 20.98 -5.58 -15.84
C ALA A 540 20.08 -5.36 -14.60
N THR A 541 19.25 -6.33 -14.25
CA THR A 541 18.35 -6.31 -13.06
C THR A 541 17.59 -4.98 -12.88
N PRO A 542 16.75 -4.55 -13.85
CA PRO A 542 16.08 -3.24 -13.82
C PRO A 542 15.07 -3.10 -12.67
N THR A 543 14.74 -4.20 -12.01
CA THR A 543 13.77 -4.32 -10.92
C THR A 543 14.41 -4.41 -9.53
N ARG A 544 15.73 -4.42 -9.42
CA ARG A 544 16.50 -4.79 -8.22
C ARG A 544 16.03 -4.12 -6.92
N ASP A 545 15.67 -2.85 -6.96
CA ASP A 545 15.20 -2.08 -5.80
C ASP A 545 13.77 -2.43 -5.36
N TYR A 546 13.04 -3.19 -6.18
CA TYR A 546 11.69 -3.66 -5.90
C TYR A 546 11.60 -5.18 -5.68
N ASP A 547 12.65 -5.95 -6.06
CA ASP A 547 12.63 -7.41 -6.02
C ASP A 547 12.39 -7.97 -4.62
N GLY A 548 12.95 -7.34 -3.58
CA GLY A 548 12.70 -7.74 -2.20
C GLY A 548 11.25 -7.61 -1.76
N ARG A 549 10.48 -6.74 -2.43
CA ARG A 549 9.08 -6.47 -2.10
C ARG A 549 8.09 -7.22 -2.98
N TYR A 550 8.32 -7.27 -4.30
CA TYR A 550 7.39 -7.79 -5.30
C TYR A 550 7.93 -8.97 -6.09
N GLY A 551 9.24 -9.26 -5.98
CA GLY A 551 9.92 -10.23 -6.80
C GLY A 551 9.72 -11.67 -6.32
N ALA A 552 9.79 -12.59 -7.28
CA ALA A 552 9.82 -14.02 -7.04
C ALA A 552 10.81 -14.69 -8.02
N THR A 553 11.55 -15.69 -7.53
CA THR A 553 12.47 -16.50 -8.35
C THR A 553 11.81 -17.79 -8.84
N THR A 554 10.70 -18.19 -8.22
CA THR A 554 9.94 -19.41 -8.54
C THR A 554 8.44 -19.12 -8.51
N GLY A 555 7.63 -20.04 -9.00
CA GLY A 555 6.17 -19.92 -8.99
C GLY A 555 5.59 -19.55 -10.35
N PRO A 556 4.30 -19.25 -10.41
CA PRO A 556 3.60 -19.00 -11.67
C PRO A 556 3.96 -17.68 -12.36
N TRP A 557 4.46 -16.71 -11.58
CA TRP A 557 4.89 -15.40 -12.07
C TRP A 557 6.18 -14.97 -11.35
N THR A 558 7.28 -14.90 -12.10
CA THR A 558 8.60 -14.58 -11.60
C THR A 558 9.03 -13.18 -12.02
N THR A 559 10.03 -12.60 -11.33
CA THR A 559 10.67 -11.34 -11.72
C THR A 559 11.13 -11.37 -13.19
N ASP A 560 11.74 -12.48 -13.61
CA ASP A 560 12.21 -12.67 -14.99
C ASP A 560 11.07 -12.65 -16.01
N MET A 561 9.90 -13.21 -15.66
CA MET A 561 8.71 -13.18 -16.52
C MET A 561 8.13 -11.77 -16.63
N PHE A 562 8.12 -11.01 -15.52
CA PHE A 562 7.72 -9.61 -15.56
C PHE A 562 8.65 -8.77 -16.42
N VAL A 563 9.97 -8.86 -16.22
CA VAL A 563 10.96 -8.14 -17.07
C VAL A 563 10.80 -8.50 -18.54
N GLU A 564 10.53 -9.78 -18.85
CA GLU A 564 10.29 -10.22 -20.23
C GLU A 564 8.99 -9.63 -20.81
N ALA A 565 7.91 -9.58 -20.01
CA ALA A 565 6.65 -8.96 -20.45
C ALA A 565 6.85 -7.47 -20.76
N VAL A 566 7.55 -6.74 -19.89
CA VAL A 566 7.90 -5.33 -20.12
C VAL A 566 8.77 -5.16 -21.36
N TYR A 567 9.80 -6.00 -21.55
CA TYR A 567 10.66 -5.97 -22.72
C TYR A 567 9.87 -6.16 -24.03
N ARG A 568 9.00 -7.17 -24.07
CA ARG A 568 8.16 -7.46 -25.24
C ARG A 568 7.17 -6.33 -25.54
N ASP A 569 6.61 -5.73 -24.53
CA ASP A 569 5.65 -4.61 -24.69
C ASP A 569 6.35 -3.36 -25.24
N VAL A 570 7.54 -3.05 -24.73
CA VAL A 570 8.36 -1.90 -25.21
C VAL A 570 8.87 -2.09 -26.64
N MET A 571 9.03 -3.34 -27.10
CA MET A 571 9.48 -3.67 -28.47
C MET A 571 8.37 -3.62 -29.52
N ARG A 572 7.09 -3.57 -29.13
CA ARG A 572 5.93 -3.40 -30.01
C ARG A 572 5.76 -1.96 -30.45
#